data_2246a32a4bc444269a8b96a17c6e45b0
#
_entry.id   2246a32a4bc444269a8b96a17c6e45b0
#
_cell.length_a   1.000
_cell.length_b   1.000
_cell.length_c   1.000
_cell.angle_alpha   90.00
_cell.angle_beta   90.00
_cell.angle_gamma   90.00
#
_symmetry.space_group_name_H-M   'P 1'
#
loop_
_entity.id
_entity.type
_entity.pdbx_description
1 polymer ?
#
loop_
_entity_poly.entity_id
_entity_poly.type
_entity_poly.pdbx_seq_one_letter_code
_entity_poly.pdbx_strand_id
1 'polypeptide(L)'
;MEPVLAVPLLLVLAGVPAVVLWRVLRGRRELGTSPAELATFETLHTASLAGPPLRAGLTAAGVMKASRHLRALLGSPAIAITSGEELLVYDGAGDHHAGGAFANAAGTLRDGRTHVLGPDTVACERPECPIKYAIVVPLTTDDRVVGSLAAYGDHASAGLVRATGEVARWVDSQLALAELDRSRTLLMEAEVRALRAQISPHFIYNSLTTIASFVRTDPERARELLLDFADFTRYSFRRHGEFTTLAEELRSIDRYLTLERARFGDQLRVSLRIAPEVLPVAVPFLCLQPLVENAVRHGLEGKDGVGRITIIAEDAGAECAISVEDDGVGMDPERLRAILSGDAEERSGTGGVGLANVDERLRQVYGDEYGLVVETARGAGTKISVHLPKYRPGVSV
;
A
#
# COMPACT_ATOMS: atom_id res chain seq x y z
N MET A 1 -5.50 -55.47 78.20
CA MET A 1 -6.14 -55.06 76.93
C MET A 1 -5.48 -53.73 76.51
N GLU A 2 -4.83 -53.58 75.57
CA GLU A 2 -3.89 -54.10 74.52
C GLU A 2 -3.12 -52.91 73.96
N PRO A 3 -1.78 -52.89 74.06
CA PRO A 3 -1.02 -51.87 73.43
C PRO A 3 -0.69 -52.19 71.92
N VAL A 4 -1.24 -53.34 71.40
CA VAL A 4 -0.84 -53.85 70.07
C VAL A 4 -1.49 -53.12 68.90
N LEU A 5 -2.59 -52.41 69.09
CA LEU A 5 -3.27 -51.67 68.02
C LEU A 5 -2.89 -50.18 67.93
N ALA A 6 -2.20 -49.65 68.93
CA ALA A 6 -1.79 -48.22 68.93
C ALA A 6 -0.61 -47.89 68.02
N VAL A 7 0.32 -48.84 67.84
CA VAL A 7 1.52 -48.61 66.99
C VAL A 7 1.21 -48.53 65.51
N PRO A 8 0.43 -49.41 64.88
CA PRO A 8 0.08 -49.24 63.45
C PRO A 8 -0.76 -48.01 63.15
N LEU A 9 -1.63 -47.57 64.09
CA LEU A 9 -2.43 -46.37 63.94
C LEU A 9 -1.56 -45.10 63.95
N LEU A 10 -0.55 -45.05 64.80
CA LEU A 10 0.43 -43.95 64.86
C LEU A 10 1.30 -43.89 63.59
N LEU A 11 1.70 -45.01 63.00
CA LEU A 11 2.46 -45.07 61.75
C LEU A 11 1.64 -44.61 60.56
N VAL A 12 0.34 -44.90 60.50
CA VAL A 12 -0.54 -44.41 59.46
C VAL A 12 -0.82 -42.91 59.64
N LEU A 13 -1.06 -42.43 60.84
CA LEU A 13 -1.30 -41.03 61.18
C LEU A 13 -0.09 -40.12 60.91
N ALA A 14 1.14 -40.61 61.06
CA ALA A 14 2.36 -39.86 60.75
C ALA A 14 2.85 -40.06 59.31
N GLY A 15 2.62 -41.25 58.72
CA GLY A 15 3.06 -41.56 57.37
C GLY A 15 2.26 -40.85 56.28
N VAL A 16 0.94 -40.76 56.40
CA VAL A 16 0.08 -40.09 55.41
C VAL A 16 0.41 -38.60 55.27
N PRO A 17 0.50 -37.79 56.34
CA PRO A 17 0.88 -36.38 56.22
C PRO A 17 2.31 -36.19 55.74
N ALA A 18 3.27 -37.09 56.08
CA ALA A 18 4.62 -37.04 55.59
C ALA A 18 4.68 -37.30 54.09
N VAL A 19 3.93 -38.26 53.55
CA VAL A 19 3.85 -38.54 52.11
C VAL A 19 3.10 -37.40 51.39
N VAL A 20 2.07 -36.84 51.94
CA VAL A 20 1.39 -35.67 51.38
C VAL A 20 2.30 -34.46 51.38
N LEU A 21 3.00 -34.18 52.48
CA LEU A 21 3.96 -33.09 52.56
C LEU A 21 5.14 -33.29 51.56
N TRP A 22 5.63 -34.52 51.47
CA TRP A 22 6.68 -34.85 50.48
C TRP A 22 6.21 -34.67 49.06
N ARG A 23 4.98 -35.08 48.70
CA ARG A 23 4.34 -34.83 47.38
C ARG A 23 4.15 -33.36 47.13
N VAL A 24 3.66 -32.58 48.09
CA VAL A 24 3.48 -31.13 47.98
C VAL A 24 4.81 -30.40 47.80
N LEU A 25 5.84 -30.80 48.58
CA LEU A 25 7.18 -30.24 48.48
C LEU A 25 7.86 -30.63 47.16
N ARG A 26 7.63 -31.85 46.67
CA ARG A 26 8.12 -32.31 45.37
C ARG A 26 7.40 -31.62 44.20
N GLY A 27 6.09 -31.47 44.26
CA GLY A 27 5.30 -30.71 43.29
C GLY A 27 5.67 -29.22 43.28
N ARG A 28 6.03 -28.64 44.43
CA ARG A 28 6.57 -27.26 44.49
C ARG A 28 7.98 -27.13 43.88
N ARG A 29 8.78 -28.21 43.88
CA ARG A 29 10.08 -28.24 43.18
C ARG A 29 9.95 -28.40 41.67
N GLU A 30 8.85 -29.02 41.22
CA GLU A 30 8.50 -29.12 39.76
C GLU A 30 7.87 -27.83 39.21
N LEU A 31 7.39 -26.93 40.09
CA LEU A 31 6.95 -25.56 39.73
C LEU A 31 8.13 -24.55 39.70
N GLY A 32 9.34 -24.95 40.01
CA GLY A 32 10.55 -24.16 39.80
C GLY A 32 10.94 -24.26 38.32
N THR A 33 10.90 -23.15 37.59
CA THR A 33 11.41 -23.04 36.22
C THR A 33 12.76 -23.70 36.08
N SER A 34 12.85 -24.73 35.24
CA SER A 34 14.15 -25.39 35.00
C SER A 34 15.15 -24.40 34.36
N PRO A 35 16.46 -24.55 34.53
CA PRO A 35 17.43 -23.68 33.86
C PRO A 35 17.22 -23.61 32.34
N ALA A 36 16.74 -24.68 31.74
CA ALA A 36 16.42 -24.72 30.30
C ALA A 36 15.18 -23.88 29.95
N GLU A 37 14.17 -23.89 30.82
CA GLU A 37 12.96 -23.04 30.61
C GLU A 37 13.29 -21.58 30.80
N LEU A 38 14.13 -21.22 31.76
CA LEU A 38 14.60 -19.84 31.92
C LEU A 38 15.41 -19.37 30.71
N ALA A 39 16.34 -20.17 30.22
CA ALA A 39 17.13 -19.85 29.03
C ALA A 39 16.26 -19.70 27.79
N THR A 40 15.23 -20.55 27.64
CA THR A 40 14.26 -20.46 26.53
C THR A 40 13.44 -19.15 26.63
N PHE A 41 12.95 -18.83 27.84
CA PHE A 41 12.22 -17.58 28.07
C PHE A 41 13.08 -16.36 27.77
N GLU A 42 14.32 -16.31 28.28
CA GLU A 42 15.27 -15.21 28.05
C GLU A 42 15.55 -15.02 26.56
N THR A 43 15.75 -16.13 25.82
CA THR A 43 16.00 -16.09 24.38
C THR A 43 14.79 -15.53 23.63
N LEU A 44 13.57 -16.03 23.90
CA LEU A 44 12.35 -15.56 23.29
C LEU A 44 12.04 -14.10 23.65
N HIS A 45 12.26 -13.74 24.93
CA HIS A 45 12.08 -12.36 25.38
C HIS A 45 13.05 -11.40 24.67
N THR A 46 14.33 -11.76 24.59
CA THR A 46 15.36 -10.96 23.91
C THR A 46 15.04 -10.80 22.42
N ALA A 47 14.60 -11.87 21.75
CA ALA A 47 14.14 -11.82 20.36
C ALA A 47 12.93 -10.89 20.20
N SER A 48 11.97 -10.95 21.14
CA SER A 48 10.78 -10.08 21.09
C SER A 48 11.12 -8.59 21.22
N LEU A 49 12.20 -8.24 21.92
CA LEU A 49 12.67 -6.86 22.05
C LEU A 49 13.45 -6.37 20.82
N ALA A 50 14.11 -7.28 20.09
CA ALA A 50 14.86 -6.94 18.88
C ALA A 50 13.94 -6.72 17.64
N GLY A 51 12.76 -7.35 17.61
CA GLY A 51 11.87 -7.34 16.45
C GLY A 51 11.30 -5.96 16.07
N PRO A 52 10.62 -5.26 16.99
CA PRO A 52 9.97 -3.98 16.67
C PRO A 52 10.88 -2.92 16.03
N PRO A 53 12.15 -2.70 16.49
CA PRO A 53 13.04 -1.77 15.84
C PRO A 53 13.40 -2.13 14.39
N LEU A 54 13.43 -3.43 14.05
CA LEU A 54 13.75 -3.92 12.71
C LEU A 54 12.58 -3.81 11.74
N ARG A 55 11.34 -3.68 12.23
CA ARG A 55 10.14 -3.42 11.42
C ARG A 55 10.12 -2.02 10.79
N ALA A 56 11.03 -1.14 11.17
CA ALA A 56 11.26 0.11 10.47
C ALA A 56 12.18 -0.05 9.23
N GLY A 57 12.53 -1.29 8.87
CA GLY A 57 13.50 -1.63 7.85
C GLY A 57 14.95 -1.60 8.36
N LEU A 58 15.91 -1.85 7.48
CA LEU A 58 17.33 -1.86 7.78
C LEU A 58 17.88 -0.42 7.85
N THR A 59 17.47 0.31 8.90
CA THR A 59 17.87 1.70 9.14
C THR A 59 18.85 1.81 10.30
N ALA A 60 19.78 2.78 10.27
CA ALA A 60 20.78 2.96 11.34
C ALA A 60 20.11 3.09 12.72
N ALA A 61 19.01 3.85 12.84
CA ALA A 61 18.29 4.03 14.11
C ALA A 61 17.60 2.75 14.61
N GLY A 62 17.00 1.96 13.71
CA GLY A 62 16.37 0.68 14.03
C GLY A 62 17.41 -0.36 14.46
N VAL A 63 18.45 -0.50 13.64
CA VAL A 63 19.54 -1.47 13.89
C VAL A 63 20.30 -1.15 15.17
N MET A 64 20.55 0.11 15.49
CA MET A 64 21.19 0.53 16.75
C MET A 64 20.37 0.11 17.98
N LYS A 65 19.05 0.18 17.93
CA LYS A 65 18.19 -0.27 19.02
C LYS A 65 18.13 -1.79 19.14
N ALA A 66 18.22 -2.51 18.02
CA ALA A 66 18.17 -3.97 17.98
C ALA A 66 19.52 -4.62 18.31
N SER A 67 20.65 -3.97 18.03
CA SER A 67 22.00 -4.56 18.06
C SER A 67 22.35 -5.24 19.37
N ARG A 68 22.11 -4.58 20.52
CA ARG A 68 22.40 -5.15 21.84
C ARG A 68 21.64 -6.46 22.10
N HIS A 69 20.40 -6.55 21.59
CA HIS A 69 19.56 -7.75 21.75
C HIS A 69 20.03 -8.87 20.82
N LEU A 70 20.38 -8.53 19.57
CA LEU A 70 20.96 -9.49 18.62
C LEU A 70 22.31 -10.02 19.10
N ARG A 71 23.16 -9.15 19.67
CA ARG A 71 24.41 -9.56 20.27
C ARG A 71 24.20 -10.51 21.46
N ALA A 72 23.22 -10.23 22.32
CA ALA A 72 22.85 -11.09 23.42
C ALA A 72 22.32 -12.44 22.95
N LEU A 73 21.51 -12.51 21.92
CA LEU A 73 21.03 -13.76 21.30
C LEU A 73 22.17 -14.62 20.77
N LEU A 74 23.18 -14.01 20.19
CA LEU A 74 24.36 -14.72 19.67
C LEU A 74 25.37 -15.11 20.72
N GLY A 75 25.29 -14.51 21.92
CA GLY A 75 26.32 -14.67 22.94
C GLY A 75 27.71 -14.22 22.47
N SER A 76 27.77 -13.33 21.49
CA SER A 76 28.99 -12.88 20.84
C SER A 76 29.56 -11.65 21.56
N PRO A 77 30.89 -11.52 21.69
CA PRO A 77 31.55 -10.33 22.26
C PRO A 77 31.19 -9.05 21.51
N ALA A 78 31.06 -9.12 20.19
CA ALA A 78 30.60 -7.99 19.35
C ALA A 78 29.86 -8.46 18.11
N ILE A 79 29.03 -7.59 17.57
CA ILE A 79 28.37 -7.74 16.26
C ILE A 79 28.54 -6.49 15.42
N ALA A 80 28.43 -6.64 14.11
CA ALA A 80 28.23 -5.53 13.19
C ALA A 80 27.08 -5.83 12.24
N ILE A 81 26.35 -4.80 11.85
CA ILE A 81 25.31 -4.89 10.84
C ILE A 81 25.59 -3.81 9.79
N THR A 82 25.59 -4.21 8.52
CA THR A 82 25.83 -3.33 7.38
C THR A 82 24.59 -3.27 6.50
N SER A 83 24.42 -2.17 5.81
CA SER A 83 23.63 -2.13 4.56
C SER A 83 24.49 -2.64 3.39
N GLY A 84 23.95 -2.54 2.16
CA GLY A 84 24.75 -2.78 0.95
C GLY A 84 25.84 -1.73 0.71
N GLU A 85 25.82 -0.58 1.38
CA GLU A 85 26.63 0.59 1.10
C GLU A 85 27.53 1.03 2.27
N GLU A 86 27.09 0.78 3.53
CA GLU A 86 27.76 1.29 4.71
C GLU A 86 27.60 0.41 5.96
N LEU A 87 28.44 0.65 6.96
CA LEU A 87 28.27 0.11 8.30
C LEU A 87 27.16 0.87 9.03
N LEU A 88 26.07 0.17 9.42
CA LEU A 88 24.98 0.76 10.17
C LEU A 88 25.24 0.77 11.68
N VAL A 89 25.83 -0.29 12.21
CA VAL A 89 26.18 -0.39 13.64
C VAL A 89 27.30 -1.38 13.86
N TYR A 90 28.16 -1.04 14.82
CA TYR A 90 29.06 -1.97 15.52
C TYR A 90 28.71 -1.91 17.02
N ASP A 91 28.42 -3.04 17.64
CA ASP A 91 28.02 -3.12 19.06
C ASP A 91 28.81 -4.18 19.78
N GLY A 92 29.45 -3.82 20.91
CA GLY A 92 30.20 -4.73 21.77
C GLY A 92 31.66 -4.40 21.93
N ALA A 93 32.47 -5.42 22.24
CA ALA A 93 33.90 -5.27 22.49
C ALA A 93 34.69 -4.97 21.22
N GLY A 94 35.85 -4.35 21.37
CA GLY A 94 36.76 -4.11 20.24
C GLY A 94 36.23 -3.10 19.23
N ASP A 95 35.76 -1.95 19.70
CA ASP A 95 35.22 -0.83 18.91
C ASP A 95 36.14 -0.34 17.78
N HIS A 96 37.47 -0.53 17.95
CA HIS A 96 38.46 -0.23 16.93
C HIS A 96 38.36 -1.11 15.68
N HIS A 97 37.59 -2.22 15.71
CA HIS A 97 37.26 -3.02 14.52
C HIS A 97 36.12 -2.44 13.68
N ALA A 98 35.39 -1.44 14.21
CA ALA A 98 34.27 -0.82 13.48
C ALA A 98 34.71 -0.27 12.10
N GLY A 99 35.92 0.33 12.03
CA GLY A 99 36.45 0.87 10.76
C GLY A 99 36.69 -0.18 9.66
N GLY A 100 36.93 -1.46 10.06
CA GLY A 100 37.10 -2.57 9.11
C GLY A 100 35.85 -3.41 8.86
N ALA A 101 34.78 -3.18 9.63
CA ALA A 101 33.62 -4.07 9.65
C ALA A 101 32.89 -4.13 8.30
N PHE A 102 32.78 -3.01 7.58
CA PHE A 102 32.20 -2.98 6.24
C PHE A 102 33.07 -3.74 5.21
N ALA A 103 34.40 -3.58 5.27
CA ALA A 103 35.30 -4.31 4.41
C ALA A 103 35.21 -5.84 4.64
N ASN A 104 35.05 -6.26 5.89
CA ASN A 104 34.83 -7.66 6.24
C ASN A 104 33.53 -8.23 5.64
N ALA A 105 32.51 -7.40 5.44
CA ALA A 105 31.24 -7.78 4.84
C ALA A 105 31.26 -7.88 3.30
N ALA A 106 32.28 -7.30 2.64
CA ALA A 106 32.31 -7.14 1.17
C ALA A 106 32.17 -8.46 0.38
N GLY A 107 32.72 -9.57 0.89
CA GLY A 107 32.53 -10.89 0.27
C GLY A 107 31.07 -11.32 0.30
N THR A 108 30.47 -11.33 1.49
CA THR A 108 29.07 -11.71 1.73
C THR A 108 28.08 -10.83 0.97
N LEU A 109 28.31 -9.52 0.91
CA LEU A 109 27.47 -8.59 0.16
C LEU A 109 27.51 -8.84 -1.36
N ARG A 110 28.63 -9.35 -1.87
CA ARG A 110 28.84 -9.62 -3.30
C ARG A 110 28.23 -10.93 -3.77
N ASP A 111 28.43 -12.02 -3.00
CA ASP A 111 28.07 -13.37 -3.44
C ASP A 111 26.88 -13.98 -2.70
N GLY A 112 26.36 -13.29 -1.67
CA GLY A 112 25.21 -13.72 -0.87
C GLY A 112 25.49 -14.96 -0.03
N ARG A 113 26.78 -15.26 0.28
CA ARG A 113 27.17 -16.44 1.05
C ARG A 113 27.72 -16.07 2.41
N THR A 114 27.59 -17.02 3.33
CA THR A 114 28.22 -16.90 4.66
C THR A 114 29.73 -17.02 4.52
N HIS A 115 30.46 -16.08 5.09
CA HIS A 115 31.91 -16.07 5.17
C HIS A 115 32.37 -16.19 6.61
N VAL A 116 33.40 -17.02 6.84
CA VAL A 116 34.11 -17.12 8.11
C VAL A 116 35.50 -16.55 7.89
N LEU A 117 35.76 -15.41 8.52
CA LEU A 117 37.04 -14.70 8.40
C LEU A 117 37.92 -15.05 9.59
N GLY A 118 39.15 -15.41 9.30
CA GLY A 118 40.16 -15.80 10.31
C GLY A 118 41.02 -14.64 10.81
N PRO A 119 42.02 -14.97 11.68
CA PRO A 119 42.89 -13.98 12.29
C PRO A 119 43.67 -13.14 11.26
N ASP A 120 44.02 -13.71 10.13
CA ASP A 120 44.76 -12.99 9.06
C ASP A 120 44.00 -11.79 8.51
N THR A 121 42.67 -11.82 8.64
CA THR A 121 41.80 -10.74 8.14
C THR A 121 41.27 -9.86 9.25
N VAL A 122 40.94 -10.44 10.42
CA VAL A 122 40.18 -9.78 11.49
C VAL A 122 41.01 -9.38 12.67
N ALA A 123 42.09 -10.13 13.00
CA ALA A 123 42.91 -9.86 14.17
C ALA A 123 43.58 -8.48 14.12
N CYS A 124 43.77 -7.89 15.28
CA CYS A 124 44.47 -6.62 15.45
C CYS A 124 45.75 -6.80 16.28
N GLU A 125 46.59 -5.76 16.32
CA GLU A 125 47.86 -5.77 17.06
C GLU A 125 47.69 -5.75 18.59
N ARG A 126 46.47 -5.63 19.12
CA ARG A 126 46.20 -5.60 20.57
C ARG A 126 46.11 -7.02 21.13
N PRO A 127 47.05 -7.46 22.01
CA PRO A 127 47.12 -8.85 22.50
C PRO A 127 45.85 -9.28 23.26
N GLU A 128 45.26 -8.37 24.01
CA GLU A 128 44.05 -8.62 24.83
C GLU A 128 42.73 -8.49 24.09
N CYS A 129 42.76 -8.21 22.79
CA CYS A 129 41.54 -8.07 22.02
C CYS A 129 40.82 -9.42 21.89
N PRO A 130 39.53 -9.50 22.27
CA PRO A 130 38.76 -10.74 22.15
C PRO A 130 38.33 -11.05 20.73
N ILE A 131 38.61 -10.18 19.78
CA ILE A 131 38.19 -10.32 18.39
C ILE A 131 39.34 -10.88 17.54
N LYS A 132 39.19 -12.11 17.07
CA LYS A 132 40.14 -12.81 16.17
C LYS A 132 39.45 -13.38 14.94
N TYR A 133 38.14 -13.61 15.00
CA TYR A 133 37.34 -14.19 13.93
C TYR A 133 36.07 -13.37 13.73
N ALA A 134 35.55 -13.40 12.50
CA ALA A 134 34.23 -12.90 12.20
C ALA A 134 33.44 -13.93 11.36
N ILE A 135 32.17 -14.11 11.69
CA ILE A 135 31.21 -14.88 10.92
C ILE A 135 30.26 -13.88 10.31
N VAL A 136 30.29 -13.72 8.99
CA VAL A 136 29.50 -12.75 8.24
C VAL A 136 28.44 -13.48 7.44
N VAL A 137 27.17 -13.16 7.68
CA VAL A 137 26.01 -13.81 7.08
C VAL A 137 25.21 -12.75 6.29
N PRO A 138 24.72 -13.04 5.08
CA PRO A 138 23.89 -12.09 4.35
C PRO A 138 22.56 -11.88 5.06
N LEU A 139 22.03 -10.67 4.94
CA LEU A 139 20.65 -10.31 5.22
C LEU A 139 19.93 -10.13 3.88
N THR A 140 18.82 -10.84 3.71
CA THR A 140 18.12 -10.92 2.43
C THR A 140 16.66 -10.52 2.56
N THR A 141 16.14 -9.87 1.53
CA THR A 141 14.71 -9.59 1.36
C THR A 141 14.38 -9.79 -0.11
N ASP A 142 13.33 -10.55 -0.43
CA ASP A 142 12.92 -10.89 -1.81
C ASP A 142 14.11 -11.41 -2.67
N ASP A 143 14.86 -12.37 -2.12
CA ASP A 143 16.04 -12.99 -2.75
C ASP A 143 17.19 -12.01 -3.10
N ARG A 144 17.17 -10.79 -2.54
CA ARG A 144 18.22 -9.80 -2.71
C ARG A 144 18.98 -9.59 -1.42
N VAL A 145 20.30 -9.49 -1.51
CA VAL A 145 21.15 -9.12 -0.37
C VAL A 145 20.99 -7.63 -0.11
N VAL A 146 20.41 -7.30 1.06
CA VAL A 146 20.17 -5.91 1.50
C VAL A 146 21.18 -5.43 2.52
N GLY A 147 21.96 -6.38 3.10
CA GLY A 147 22.97 -6.09 4.10
C GLY A 147 23.65 -7.34 4.60
N SER A 148 24.34 -7.23 5.75
CA SER A 148 24.95 -8.37 6.43
C SER A 148 24.88 -8.25 7.94
N LEU A 149 24.88 -9.40 8.62
CA LEU A 149 25.08 -9.54 10.06
C LEU A 149 26.42 -10.23 10.29
N ALA A 150 27.32 -9.58 11.03
CA ALA A 150 28.59 -10.16 11.43
C ALA A 150 28.63 -10.41 12.94
N ALA A 151 29.02 -11.62 13.35
CA ALA A 151 29.34 -11.97 14.74
C ALA A 151 30.83 -12.09 14.90
N TYR A 152 31.38 -11.40 15.90
CA TYR A 152 32.83 -11.37 16.19
C TYR A 152 33.14 -12.13 17.45
N GLY A 153 34.32 -12.78 17.51
CA GLY A 153 34.75 -13.52 18.67
C GLY A 153 36.21 -13.97 18.59
N ASP A 154 36.63 -14.71 19.61
CA ASP A 154 38.00 -15.28 19.73
C ASP A 154 38.16 -16.57 18.91
N HIS A 155 37.06 -17.24 18.58
CA HIS A 155 37.02 -18.45 17.77
C HIS A 155 35.72 -18.55 16.94
N ALA A 156 35.79 -19.23 15.82
CA ALA A 156 34.62 -19.54 14.98
C ALA A 156 34.16 -20.98 15.21
N SER A 157 33.19 -21.19 16.10
CA SER A 157 32.61 -22.52 16.31
C SER A 157 31.49 -22.81 15.31
N ALA A 158 31.29 -24.08 14.97
CA ALA A 158 30.14 -24.49 14.12
C ALA A 158 28.80 -24.14 14.76
N GLY A 159 28.72 -24.05 16.09
CA GLY A 159 27.55 -23.60 16.82
C GLY A 159 27.24 -22.12 16.55
N LEU A 160 28.28 -21.26 16.65
CA LEU A 160 28.13 -19.83 16.41
C LEU A 160 27.77 -19.53 14.94
N VAL A 161 28.36 -20.26 13.97
CA VAL A 161 28.02 -20.13 12.56
C VAL A 161 26.52 -20.41 12.33
N ARG A 162 26.00 -21.52 12.90
CA ARG A 162 24.60 -21.86 12.82
C ARG A 162 23.70 -20.81 13.51
N ALA A 163 24.10 -20.40 14.74
CA ALA A 163 23.33 -19.39 15.48
C ALA A 163 23.25 -18.05 14.72
N THR A 164 24.37 -17.60 14.13
CA THR A 164 24.41 -16.38 13.34
C THR A 164 23.50 -16.49 12.11
N GLY A 165 23.50 -17.66 11.44
CA GLY A 165 22.61 -17.93 10.33
C GLY A 165 21.12 -17.95 10.72
N GLU A 166 20.76 -18.52 11.90
CA GLU A 166 19.37 -18.51 12.39
C GLU A 166 18.92 -17.10 12.77
N VAL A 167 19.78 -16.33 13.45
CA VAL A 167 19.47 -14.95 13.80
C VAL A 167 19.34 -14.10 12.54
N ALA A 168 20.17 -14.29 11.51
CA ALA A 168 20.05 -13.59 10.24
C ALA A 168 18.73 -13.91 9.54
N ARG A 169 18.33 -15.18 9.45
CA ARG A 169 17.02 -15.58 8.89
C ARG A 169 15.83 -15.01 9.66
N TRP A 170 15.96 -14.92 10.98
CA TRP A 170 14.94 -14.26 11.79
C TRP A 170 14.89 -12.75 11.51
N VAL A 171 16.04 -12.08 11.35
CA VAL A 171 16.10 -10.66 10.93
C VAL A 171 15.46 -10.49 9.55
N ASP A 172 15.78 -11.37 8.59
CA ASP A 172 15.18 -11.35 7.23
C ASP A 172 13.66 -11.40 7.30
N SER A 173 13.08 -12.25 8.17
CA SER A 173 11.62 -12.31 8.35
C SER A 173 11.04 -11.03 8.95
N GLN A 174 11.78 -10.30 9.82
CA GLN A 174 11.32 -8.99 10.32
C GLN A 174 11.40 -7.91 9.24
N LEU A 175 12.42 -7.94 8.39
CA LEU A 175 12.56 -7.02 7.26
C LEU A 175 11.48 -7.25 6.19
N ALA A 176 11.16 -8.51 5.87
CA ALA A 176 10.08 -8.86 4.96
C ALA A 176 8.70 -8.38 5.46
N LEU A 177 8.43 -8.49 6.78
CA LEU A 177 7.23 -7.93 7.39
C LEU A 177 7.19 -6.40 7.26
N ALA A 178 8.32 -5.72 7.42
CA ALA A 178 8.44 -4.27 7.25
C ALA A 178 8.08 -3.83 5.82
N GLU A 179 8.56 -4.56 4.81
CA GLU A 179 8.29 -4.27 3.40
C GLU A 179 6.81 -4.49 3.06
N LEU A 180 6.20 -5.57 3.58
CA LEU A 180 4.76 -5.81 3.44
C LEU A 180 3.91 -4.70 4.05
N ASP A 181 4.25 -4.23 5.25
CA ASP A 181 3.53 -3.14 5.92
C ASP A 181 3.67 -1.82 5.14
N ARG A 182 4.87 -1.56 4.59
CA ARG A 182 5.12 -0.40 3.75
C ARG A 182 4.32 -0.46 2.44
N SER A 183 4.34 -1.60 1.76
CA SER A 183 3.57 -1.82 0.53
C SER A 183 2.08 -1.65 0.76
N ARG A 184 1.53 -2.19 1.87
CA ARG A 184 0.13 -1.99 2.25
C ARG A 184 -0.21 -0.52 2.47
N THR A 185 0.66 0.23 3.15
CA THR A 185 0.45 1.66 3.39
C THR A 185 0.41 2.43 2.08
N LEU A 186 1.36 2.17 1.18
CA LEU A 186 1.40 2.80 -0.14
C LEU A 186 0.15 2.48 -0.99
N LEU A 187 -0.30 1.21 -0.95
CA LEU A 187 -1.55 0.81 -1.63
C LEU A 187 -2.76 1.53 -1.05
N MET A 188 -2.90 1.61 0.28
CA MET A 188 -3.99 2.36 0.92
C MET A 188 -3.96 3.85 0.56
N GLU A 189 -2.78 4.47 0.56
CA GLU A 189 -2.62 5.88 0.16
C GLU A 189 -2.96 6.10 -1.33
N ALA A 190 -2.58 5.16 -2.20
CA ALA A 190 -2.94 5.19 -3.61
C ALA A 190 -4.45 5.01 -3.80
N GLU A 191 -5.08 4.07 -3.08
CA GLU A 191 -6.53 3.86 -3.09
C GLU A 191 -7.28 5.10 -2.60
N VAL A 192 -6.85 5.71 -1.50
CA VAL A 192 -7.44 6.97 -0.99
C VAL A 192 -7.25 8.12 -1.98
N ARG A 193 -6.11 8.21 -2.65
CA ARG A 193 -5.89 9.22 -3.71
C ARG A 193 -6.80 8.98 -4.91
N ALA A 194 -6.94 7.74 -5.35
CA ALA A 194 -7.84 7.37 -6.44
C ALA A 194 -9.31 7.68 -6.09
N LEU A 195 -9.76 7.33 -4.87
CA LEU A 195 -11.09 7.68 -4.37
C LEU A 195 -11.33 9.19 -4.32
N ARG A 196 -10.35 9.98 -3.88
CA ARG A 196 -10.45 11.45 -3.87
C ARG A 196 -10.47 12.07 -5.26
N ALA A 197 -9.85 11.41 -6.24
CA ALA A 197 -9.85 11.87 -7.63
C ALA A 197 -11.16 11.57 -8.38
N GLN A 198 -12.03 10.71 -7.85
CA GLN A 198 -13.30 10.33 -8.49
C GLN A 198 -14.32 11.48 -8.56
N ILE A 199 -14.26 12.43 -7.65
CA ILE A 199 -15.08 13.66 -7.74
C ILE A 199 -14.12 14.85 -7.65
N SER A 200 -14.19 15.76 -8.61
CA SER A 200 -13.41 17.00 -8.61
C SER A 200 -13.72 17.82 -7.34
N PRO A 201 -12.73 18.11 -6.47
CA PRO A 201 -12.94 18.97 -5.30
C PRO A 201 -13.49 20.35 -5.69
N HIS A 202 -13.09 20.84 -6.86
CA HIS A 202 -13.56 22.09 -7.43
C HIS A 202 -15.06 22.06 -7.77
N PHE A 203 -15.56 20.94 -8.30
CA PHE A 203 -16.98 20.74 -8.53
C PHE A 203 -17.79 20.78 -7.23
N ILE A 204 -17.31 20.06 -6.17
CA ILE A 204 -17.98 20.08 -4.87
C ILE A 204 -18.09 21.51 -4.33
N TYR A 205 -16.98 22.25 -4.35
CA TYR A 205 -16.94 23.63 -3.84
C TYR A 205 -17.86 24.56 -4.62
N ASN A 206 -17.84 24.48 -5.94
CA ASN A 206 -18.67 25.29 -6.82
C ASN A 206 -20.17 24.96 -6.67
N SER A 207 -20.53 23.68 -6.62
CA SER A 207 -21.91 23.24 -6.41
C SER A 207 -22.48 23.78 -5.10
N LEU A 208 -21.73 23.62 -3.99
CA LEU A 208 -22.16 24.13 -2.69
C LEU A 208 -22.28 25.65 -2.66
N THR A 209 -21.36 26.37 -3.31
CA THR A 209 -21.43 27.83 -3.44
C THR A 209 -22.64 28.28 -4.25
N THR A 210 -22.91 27.58 -5.37
CA THR A 210 -24.09 27.84 -6.20
C THR A 210 -25.38 27.59 -5.43
N ILE A 211 -25.50 26.45 -4.73
CA ILE A 211 -26.66 26.14 -3.88
C ILE A 211 -26.87 27.24 -2.83
N ALA A 212 -25.77 27.65 -2.14
CA ALA A 212 -25.83 28.70 -1.13
C ALA A 212 -26.32 30.06 -1.70
N SER A 213 -26.03 30.38 -2.96
CA SER A 213 -26.51 31.60 -3.60
C SER A 213 -28.03 31.59 -3.76
N PHE A 214 -28.66 30.45 -4.01
CA PHE A 214 -30.10 30.30 -4.16
C PHE A 214 -30.88 30.27 -2.84
N VAL A 215 -30.23 29.95 -1.70
CA VAL A 215 -30.93 29.80 -0.39
C VAL A 215 -31.81 31.00 -0.02
N ARG A 216 -31.41 32.24 -0.40
CA ARG A 216 -32.16 33.44 -0.09
C ARG A 216 -33.04 33.93 -1.25
N THR A 217 -32.70 33.60 -2.49
CA THR A 217 -33.38 34.12 -3.70
C THR A 217 -34.43 33.14 -4.22
N ASP A 218 -34.18 31.86 -4.14
CA ASP A 218 -35.05 30.78 -4.57
C ASP A 218 -34.81 29.50 -3.70
N PRO A 219 -35.42 29.43 -2.51
CA PRO A 219 -35.23 28.33 -1.57
C PRO A 219 -35.65 26.97 -2.13
N GLU A 220 -36.70 26.90 -2.95
CA GLU A 220 -37.14 25.64 -3.56
C GLU A 220 -36.08 25.12 -4.54
N ARG A 221 -35.54 26.01 -5.37
CA ARG A 221 -34.46 25.67 -6.29
C ARG A 221 -33.19 25.22 -5.54
N ALA A 222 -32.85 25.91 -4.44
CA ALA A 222 -31.74 25.51 -3.59
C ALA A 222 -31.92 24.08 -3.02
N ARG A 223 -33.16 23.74 -2.61
CA ARG A 223 -33.53 22.43 -2.12
C ARG A 223 -33.41 21.34 -3.20
N GLU A 224 -33.92 21.61 -4.40
CA GLU A 224 -33.76 20.70 -5.54
C GLU A 224 -32.29 20.41 -5.86
N LEU A 225 -31.48 21.46 -6.00
CA LEU A 225 -30.05 21.36 -6.29
C LEU A 225 -29.29 20.60 -5.18
N LEU A 226 -29.69 20.78 -3.92
CA LEU A 226 -29.10 20.03 -2.81
C LEU A 226 -29.41 18.53 -2.89
N LEU A 227 -30.64 18.16 -3.31
CA LEU A 227 -31.00 16.77 -3.51
C LEU A 227 -30.26 16.15 -4.70
N ASP A 228 -30.15 16.88 -5.81
CA ASP A 228 -29.35 16.43 -6.96
C ASP A 228 -27.88 16.26 -6.60
N PHE A 229 -27.31 17.18 -5.82
CA PHE A 229 -25.94 17.08 -5.32
C PHE A 229 -25.75 15.86 -4.40
N ALA A 230 -26.68 15.62 -3.47
CA ALA A 230 -26.64 14.48 -2.60
C ALA A 230 -26.75 13.14 -3.36
N ASP A 231 -27.62 13.07 -4.36
CA ASP A 231 -27.78 11.89 -5.20
C ASP A 231 -26.58 11.64 -6.12
N PHE A 232 -26.01 12.71 -6.70
CA PHE A 232 -24.77 12.64 -7.49
C PHE A 232 -23.61 12.14 -6.65
N THR A 233 -23.38 12.73 -5.47
CA THR A 233 -22.29 12.31 -4.58
C THR A 233 -22.49 10.88 -4.09
N ARG A 234 -23.72 10.49 -3.73
CA ARG A 234 -24.04 9.12 -3.33
C ARG A 234 -23.74 8.12 -4.46
N TYR A 235 -24.08 8.44 -5.70
CA TYR A 235 -23.75 7.61 -6.86
C TYR A 235 -22.24 7.48 -7.03
N SER A 236 -21.49 8.57 -7.03
CA SER A 236 -20.05 8.59 -7.26
C SER A 236 -19.24 7.88 -6.17
N PHE A 237 -19.71 7.87 -4.90
CA PHE A 237 -19.06 7.18 -3.79
C PHE A 237 -19.59 5.76 -3.51
N ARG A 238 -20.64 5.35 -4.22
CA ARG A 238 -21.17 4.01 -4.04
C ARG A 238 -20.15 2.98 -4.53
N ARG A 239 -19.87 1.95 -3.73
CA ARG A 239 -19.16 0.76 -4.20
C ARG A 239 -20.06 0.01 -5.17
N HIS A 240 -20.00 0.37 -6.43
CA HIS A 240 -20.61 -0.40 -7.51
C HIS A 240 -19.72 -1.58 -7.86
N GLY A 241 -20.29 -2.56 -8.53
CA GLY A 241 -19.55 -3.53 -9.31
C GLY A 241 -18.67 -2.82 -10.37
N GLU A 242 -17.94 -3.57 -11.11
CA GLU A 242 -17.09 -3.06 -12.19
C GLU A 242 -17.91 -2.38 -13.32
N PHE A 243 -19.20 -2.73 -13.43
CA PHE A 243 -20.13 -2.28 -14.48
C PHE A 243 -21.42 -1.70 -13.91
N THR A 244 -22.05 -0.82 -14.71
CA THR A 244 -23.37 -0.22 -14.50
C THR A 244 -24.11 -0.13 -15.83
N THR A 245 -25.42 0.18 -15.83
CA THR A 245 -26.14 0.42 -17.09
C THR A 245 -25.84 1.82 -17.63
N LEU A 246 -25.86 1.99 -18.96
CA LEU A 246 -25.79 3.30 -19.58
C LEU A 246 -26.88 4.25 -19.06
N ALA A 247 -28.07 3.73 -18.75
CA ALA A 247 -29.15 4.50 -18.14
C ALA A 247 -28.78 5.09 -16.76
N GLU A 248 -28.05 4.35 -15.94
CA GLU A 248 -27.61 4.83 -14.60
C GLU A 248 -26.51 5.87 -14.71
N GLU A 249 -25.54 5.64 -15.62
CA GLU A 249 -24.47 6.59 -15.91
C GLU A 249 -25.06 7.93 -16.43
N LEU A 250 -25.99 7.87 -17.39
CA LEU A 250 -26.64 9.06 -17.92
C LEU A 250 -27.50 9.80 -16.89
N ARG A 251 -28.15 9.10 -15.95
CA ARG A 251 -28.83 9.73 -14.82
C ARG A 251 -27.90 10.51 -13.90
N SER A 252 -26.71 9.97 -13.63
CA SER A 252 -25.69 10.67 -12.84
C SER A 252 -25.18 11.90 -13.57
N ILE A 253 -24.95 11.78 -14.88
CA ILE A 253 -24.53 12.88 -15.75
C ILE A 253 -25.62 14.00 -15.81
N ASP A 254 -26.88 13.65 -15.89
CA ASP A 254 -27.97 14.66 -15.91
C ASP A 254 -28.02 15.48 -14.60
N ARG A 255 -27.82 14.84 -13.44
CA ARG A 255 -27.70 15.54 -12.15
C ARG A 255 -26.49 16.46 -12.11
N TYR A 256 -25.33 15.98 -12.57
CA TYR A 256 -24.12 16.78 -12.70
C TYR A 256 -24.38 18.02 -13.56
N LEU A 257 -25.00 17.85 -14.75
CA LEU A 257 -25.31 18.92 -15.67
C LEU A 257 -26.37 19.89 -15.11
N THR A 258 -27.30 19.42 -14.29
CA THR A 258 -28.28 20.28 -13.59
C THR A 258 -27.57 21.24 -12.62
N LEU A 259 -26.59 20.77 -11.89
CA LEU A 259 -25.76 21.59 -11.01
C LEU A 259 -24.90 22.60 -11.78
N GLU A 260 -24.29 22.17 -12.89
CA GLU A 260 -23.46 23.05 -13.71
C GLU A 260 -24.33 24.10 -14.45
N ARG A 261 -25.54 23.74 -14.91
CA ARG A 261 -26.51 24.72 -15.47
C ARG A 261 -26.95 25.75 -14.44
N ALA A 262 -27.15 25.37 -13.18
CA ALA A 262 -27.45 26.31 -12.11
C ALA A 262 -26.30 27.30 -11.85
N ARG A 263 -25.04 26.85 -12.06
CA ARG A 263 -23.85 27.67 -11.91
C ARG A 263 -23.62 28.63 -13.09
N PHE A 264 -23.72 28.12 -14.31
CA PHE A 264 -23.39 28.87 -15.53
C PHE A 264 -24.60 29.59 -16.18
N GLY A 265 -25.82 29.27 -15.73
CA GLY A 265 -27.04 29.87 -16.28
C GLY A 265 -27.15 29.65 -17.79
N ASP A 266 -27.48 30.71 -18.51
CA ASP A 266 -27.66 30.70 -19.97
C ASP A 266 -26.37 30.50 -20.77
N GLN A 267 -25.23 30.52 -20.12
CA GLN A 267 -23.92 30.29 -20.76
C GLN A 267 -23.65 28.81 -21.07
N LEU A 268 -24.42 27.88 -20.49
CA LEU A 268 -24.29 26.44 -20.76
C LEU A 268 -25.56 25.88 -21.40
N ARG A 269 -25.46 25.42 -22.65
CA ARG A 269 -26.51 24.67 -23.33
C ARG A 269 -26.11 23.22 -23.52
N VAL A 270 -26.95 22.31 -23.05
CA VAL A 270 -26.72 20.87 -23.17
C VAL A 270 -27.85 20.22 -23.95
N SER A 271 -27.53 19.37 -24.92
CA SER A 271 -28.43 18.54 -25.69
C SER A 271 -28.11 17.06 -25.50
N LEU A 272 -29.11 16.26 -25.14
CA LEU A 272 -28.99 14.80 -25.06
C LEU A 272 -29.84 14.17 -26.18
N ARG A 273 -29.24 13.27 -26.96
CA ARG A 273 -29.89 12.48 -28.00
C ARG A 273 -29.57 11.01 -27.75
N ILE A 274 -30.45 10.32 -27.06
CA ILE A 274 -30.20 8.95 -26.57
C ILE A 274 -31.27 8.02 -27.19
N ALA A 275 -30.79 7.02 -27.91
CA ALA A 275 -31.64 5.92 -28.39
C ALA A 275 -32.08 5.04 -27.23
N PRO A 276 -33.38 4.76 -27.04
CA PRO A 276 -33.82 3.93 -25.88
C PRO A 276 -33.22 2.54 -25.84
N GLU A 277 -32.87 1.97 -26.98
CA GLU A 277 -32.37 0.63 -27.18
C GLU A 277 -30.96 0.43 -26.53
N VAL A 278 -30.21 1.52 -26.34
CA VAL A 278 -28.86 1.45 -25.75
C VAL A 278 -28.86 1.67 -24.25
N LEU A 279 -29.94 2.08 -23.63
CA LEU A 279 -30.03 2.35 -22.19
C LEU A 279 -29.65 1.15 -21.30
N PRO A 280 -30.00 -0.12 -21.66
CA PRO A 280 -29.61 -1.28 -20.85
C PRO A 280 -28.16 -1.76 -21.05
N VAL A 281 -27.41 -1.17 -21.99
CA VAL A 281 -26.02 -1.57 -22.25
C VAL A 281 -25.16 -1.42 -20.99
N ALA A 282 -24.42 -2.46 -20.66
CA ALA A 282 -23.47 -2.44 -19.55
C ALA A 282 -22.22 -1.64 -19.93
N VAL A 283 -21.87 -0.65 -19.10
CA VAL A 283 -20.72 0.23 -19.28
C VAL A 283 -19.86 0.19 -18.01
N PRO A 284 -18.54 0.40 -18.09
CA PRO A 284 -17.71 0.54 -16.91
C PRO A 284 -18.20 1.71 -16.06
N PHE A 285 -18.27 1.51 -14.74
CA PHE A 285 -18.73 2.54 -13.80
C PHE A 285 -17.90 3.83 -13.91
N LEU A 286 -18.55 5.00 -14.00
CA LEU A 286 -17.92 6.32 -14.17
C LEU A 286 -17.03 6.44 -15.43
N CYS A 287 -17.39 5.79 -16.54
CA CYS A 287 -16.61 5.93 -17.78
C CYS A 287 -17.00 7.16 -18.62
N LEU A 288 -18.26 7.58 -18.58
CA LEU A 288 -18.74 8.73 -19.38
C LEU A 288 -18.63 10.06 -18.61
N GLN A 289 -18.75 10.02 -17.29
CA GLN A 289 -18.73 11.23 -16.47
C GLN A 289 -17.46 12.07 -16.68
N PRO A 290 -16.22 11.51 -16.70
CA PRO A 290 -15.02 12.30 -16.97
C PRO A 290 -15.01 12.97 -18.35
N LEU A 291 -15.66 12.37 -19.34
CA LEU A 291 -15.78 12.94 -20.68
C LEU A 291 -16.67 14.19 -20.66
N VAL A 292 -17.80 14.12 -19.94
CA VAL A 292 -18.73 15.24 -19.79
C VAL A 292 -18.16 16.34 -18.91
N GLU A 293 -17.48 15.99 -17.81
CA GLU A 293 -16.75 16.96 -16.97
C GLU A 293 -15.70 17.72 -17.79
N ASN A 294 -14.97 17.02 -18.65
CA ASN A 294 -13.97 17.60 -19.54
C ASN A 294 -14.64 18.56 -20.55
N ALA A 295 -15.77 18.16 -21.15
CA ALA A 295 -16.53 19.00 -22.08
C ALA A 295 -17.09 20.27 -21.40
N VAL A 296 -17.64 20.18 -20.19
CA VAL A 296 -18.11 21.35 -19.41
C VAL A 296 -16.97 22.29 -19.12
N ARG A 297 -15.84 21.76 -18.62
CA ARG A 297 -14.68 22.55 -18.24
C ARG A 297 -14.06 23.25 -19.43
N HIS A 298 -13.78 22.54 -20.52
CA HIS A 298 -13.10 23.08 -21.69
C HIS A 298 -14.04 23.72 -22.70
N GLY A 299 -15.34 23.35 -22.70
CA GLY A 299 -16.37 24.00 -23.52
C GLY A 299 -16.71 25.40 -23.04
N LEU A 300 -16.43 25.76 -21.78
CA LEU A 300 -16.75 27.04 -21.18
C LEU A 300 -15.52 27.89 -20.84
N GLU A 301 -14.42 27.27 -20.45
CA GLU A 301 -13.18 27.98 -20.10
C GLU A 301 -12.59 28.66 -21.34
N GLY A 302 -12.45 29.99 -21.29
CA GLY A 302 -11.82 30.78 -22.35
C GLY A 302 -12.68 31.04 -23.60
N LYS A 303 -13.97 30.71 -23.53
CA LYS A 303 -14.92 31.02 -24.60
C LYS A 303 -15.75 32.25 -24.27
N ASP A 304 -15.79 33.23 -25.17
CA ASP A 304 -16.71 34.33 -25.10
C ASP A 304 -18.08 33.87 -25.66
N GLY A 305 -19.10 33.75 -24.77
CA GLY A 305 -20.47 33.41 -25.17
C GLY A 305 -20.96 32.05 -24.65
N VAL A 306 -21.99 31.52 -25.32
CA VAL A 306 -22.68 30.28 -24.90
C VAL A 306 -21.86 29.05 -25.31
N GLY A 307 -21.50 28.22 -24.34
CA GLY A 307 -20.91 26.89 -24.58
C GLY A 307 -22.02 25.86 -24.82
N ARG A 308 -21.83 25.02 -25.82
CA ARG A 308 -22.76 23.96 -26.16
C ARG A 308 -22.10 22.59 -26.00
N ILE A 309 -22.80 21.70 -25.30
CA ILE A 309 -22.42 20.30 -25.14
C ILE A 309 -23.50 19.43 -25.71
N THR A 310 -23.14 18.45 -26.53
CA THR A 310 -24.07 17.47 -27.08
C THR A 310 -23.62 16.08 -26.72
N ILE A 311 -24.50 15.30 -26.10
CA ILE A 311 -24.25 13.87 -25.76
C ILE A 311 -25.19 13.06 -26.65
N ILE A 312 -24.62 12.15 -27.42
CA ILE A 312 -25.34 11.29 -28.35
C ILE A 312 -25.02 9.83 -27.97
N ALA A 313 -26.07 9.01 -27.91
CA ALA A 313 -25.89 7.56 -27.79
C ALA A 313 -26.84 6.86 -28.75
N GLU A 314 -26.31 6.11 -29.70
CA GLU A 314 -27.05 5.52 -30.81
C GLU A 314 -26.80 4.01 -30.88
N ASP A 315 -27.79 3.32 -31.44
CA ASP A 315 -27.72 1.91 -31.77
C ASP A 315 -26.92 1.72 -33.07
N ALA A 316 -25.72 1.11 -32.96
CA ALA A 316 -24.87 0.77 -34.10
C ALA A 316 -24.90 -0.76 -34.39
N GLY A 317 -26.02 -1.43 -34.17
CA GLY A 317 -26.21 -2.87 -34.41
C GLY A 317 -25.64 -3.72 -33.27
N ALA A 318 -24.47 -4.32 -33.42
CA ALA A 318 -23.83 -5.09 -32.37
C ALA A 318 -23.21 -4.21 -31.30
N GLU A 319 -23.03 -2.93 -31.57
CA GLU A 319 -22.40 -1.94 -30.72
C GLU A 319 -23.33 -0.82 -30.31
N CYS A 320 -22.99 -0.11 -29.27
CA CYS A 320 -23.52 1.18 -28.87
C CYS A 320 -22.47 2.25 -29.19
N ALA A 321 -22.79 3.22 -30.01
CA ALA A 321 -21.94 4.36 -30.32
C ALA A 321 -22.34 5.54 -29.42
N ILE A 322 -21.38 6.02 -28.62
CA ILE A 322 -21.57 7.14 -27.70
C ILE A 322 -20.62 8.25 -28.11
N SER A 323 -21.13 9.50 -28.23
CA SER A 323 -20.26 10.67 -28.42
C SER A 323 -20.61 11.80 -27.45
N VAL A 324 -19.57 12.51 -27.00
CA VAL A 324 -19.63 13.74 -26.22
C VAL A 324 -18.92 14.81 -27.02
N GLU A 325 -19.65 15.86 -27.39
CA GLU A 325 -19.18 16.95 -28.26
C GLU A 325 -19.29 18.28 -27.51
N ASP A 326 -18.25 19.09 -27.52
CA ASP A 326 -18.25 20.47 -27.07
C ASP A 326 -17.83 21.42 -28.21
N ASP A 327 -18.30 22.65 -28.16
CA ASP A 327 -17.94 23.72 -29.06
C ASP A 327 -16.95 24.72 -28.45
N GLY A 328 -16.07 24.21 -27.53
CA GLY A 328 -15.09 24.99 -26.80
C GLY A 328 -13.87 25.37 -27.61
N VAL A 329 -12.79 25.72 -26.91
CA VAL A 329 -11.52 26.17 -27.51
C VAL A 329 -10.77 25.08 -28.25
N GLY A 330 -11.15 23.81 -28.04
CA GLY A 330 -10.44 22.67 -28.60
C GLY A 330 -9.00 22.51 -28.07
N MET A 331 -8.29 21.56 -28.63
CA MET A 331 -6.94 21.18 -28.18
C MET A 331 -6.00 21.02 -29.39
N ASP A 332 -4.71 21.22 -29.15
CA ASP A 332 -3.67 20.87 -30.12
C ASP A 332 -3.59 19.34 -30.25
N PRO A 333 -3.62 18.77 -31.46
CA PRO A 333 -3.54 17.33 -31.67
C PRO A 333 -2.26 16.67 -31.13
N GLU A 334 -1.13 17.39 -31.07
CA GLU A 334 0.10 16.87 -30.50
C GLU A 334 0.01 16.76 -28.98
N ARG A 335 -0.60 17.75 -28.34
CA ARG A 335 -0.89 17.72 -26.91
C ARG A 335 -1.86 16.58 -26.54
N LEU A 336 -2.86 16.34 -27.38
CA LEU A 336 -3.78 15.22 -27.20
C LEU A 336 -3.06 13.87 -27.24
N ARG A 337 -2.16 13.66 -28.21
CA ARG A 337 -1.37 12.43 -28.29
C ARG A 337 -0.50 12.23 -27.05
N ALA A 338 0.15 13.27 -26.57
CA ALA A 338 0.95 13.20 -25.35
C ALA A 338 0.11 12.87 -24.08
N ILE A 339 -1.15 13.31 -24.03
CA ILE A 339 -2.10 12.98 -22.95
C ILE A 339 -2.48 11.50 -23.02
N LEU A 340 -2.83 11.00 -24.21
CA LEU A 340 -3.28 9.61 -24.37
C LEU A 340 -2.11 8.59 -24.27
N SER A 341 -0.87 8.99 -24.59
CA SER A 341 0.32 8.13 -24.42
C SER A 341 0.87 8.09 -23.00
N GLY A 342 0.36 8.93 -22.09
CA GLY A 342 0.86 9.03 -20.72
C GLY A 342 2.19 9.79 -20.58
N ASP A 343 2.73 10.36 -21.69
CA ASP A 343 4.01 11.09 -21.71
C ASP A 343 3.88 12.56 -21.27
N ALA A 344 2.65 13.02 -20.98
CA ALA A 344 2.43 14.38 -20.51
C ALA A 344 2.89 14.51 -19.06
N GLU A 345 4.09 15.05 -18.84
CA GLU A 345 4.55 15.47 -17.52
C GLU A 345 3.46 16.28 -16.79
N GLU A 346 3.35 16.08 -15.48
CA GLU A 346 2.38 16.66 -14.51
C GLU A 346 2.21 18.20 -14.54
N ARG A 347 2.73 18.90 -15.55
CA ARG A 347 2.81 20.37 -15.61
C ARG A 347 1.54 21.10 -16.04
N SER A 348 0.46 20.41 -16.36
CA SER A 348 -0.77 21.08 -16.78
C SER A 348 -2.01 20.38 -16.22
N GLY A 349 -2.43 20.82 -15.06
CA GLY A 349 -3.78 20.69 -14.46
C GLY A 349 -4.59 19.44 -14.80
N THR A 350 -5.21 18.88 -13.82
CA THR A 350 -6.12 17.72 -13.68
C THR A 350 -6.96 17.20 -14.88
N GLY A 351 -6.91 17.82 -16.08
CA GLY A 351 -7.78 17.46 -17.21
C GLY A 351 -7.30 16.29 -18.08
N GLY A 352 -6.01 15.98 -18.12
CA GLY A 352 -5.47 14.91 -18.99
C GLY A 352 -5.58 13.50 -18.39
N VAL A 353 -5.49 13.40 -17.10
CA VAL A 353 -5.49 12.11 -16.36
C VAL A 353 -6.82 11.37 -16.51
N GLY A 354 -7.95 12.10 -16.57
CA GLY A 354 -9.29 11.50 -16.69
C GLY A 354 -9.52 10.80 -18.03
N LEU A 355 -9.07 11.38 -19.13
CA LEU A 355 -9.25 10.81 -20.48
C LEU A 355 -8.37 9.56 -20.68
N ALA A 356 -7.10 9.62 -20.26
CA ALA A 356 -6.18 8.48 -20.35
C ALA A 356 -6.69 7.29 -19.53
N ASN A 357 -7.17 7.53 -18.31
CA ASN A 357 -7.73 6.47 -17.47
C ASN A 357 -8.99 5.82 -18.06
N VAL A 358 -9.84 6.60 -18.72
CA VAL A 358 -11.03 6.06 -19.40
C VAL A 358 -10.60 5.22 -20.61
N ASP A 359 -9.67 5.71 -21.43
CA ASP A 359 -9.15 4.99 -22.61
C ASP A 359 -8.54 3.65 -22.20
N GLU A 360 -7.64 3.66 -21.24
CA GLU A 360 -6.99 2.46 -20.71
C GLU A 360 -8.01 1.45 -20.18
N ARG A 361 -8.99 1.92 -19.41
CA ARG A 361 -10.03 1.07 -18.83
C ARG A 361 -10.92 0.43 -19.89
N LEU A 362 -11.31 1.19 -20.92
CA LEU A 362 -12.10 0.65 -22.02
C LEU A 362 -11.33 -0.44 -22.77
N ARG A 363 -10.05 -0.21 -23.07
CA ARG A 363 -9.18 -1.20 -23.72
C ARG A 363 -8.97 -2.44 -22.86
N GLN A 364 -8.77 -2.30 -21.58
CA GLN A 364 -8.63 -3.44 -20.65
C GLN A 364 -9.91 -4.30 -20.61
N VAL A 365 -11.06 -3.66 -20.61
CA VAL A 365 -12.36 -4.35 -20.52
C VAL A 365 -12.77 -4.96 -21.85
N TYR A 366 -12.70 -4.21 -22.94
CA TYR A 366 -13.32 -4.60 -24.21
C TYR A 366 -12.31 -5.03 -25.28
N GLY A 367 -11.03 -4.68 -25.15
CA GLY A 367 -9.97 -4.92 -26.13
C GLY A 367 -9.41 -3.62 -26.70
N ASP A 368 -8.24 -3.71 -27.32
CA ASP A 368 -7.49 -2.53 -27.80
C ASP A 368 -8.26 -1.70 -28.86
N GLU A 369 -9.19 -2.33 -29.57
CA GLU A 369 -10.04 -1.68 -30.58
C GLU A 369 -11.13 -0.76 -29.99
N TYR A 370 -11.43 -0.87 -28.70
CA TYR A 370 -12.52 -0.14 -28.03
C TYR A 370 -12.05 1.09 -27.23
N GLY A 371 -10.92 1.67 -27.58
CA GLY A 371 -10.43 2.90 -26.97
C GLY A 371 -11.22 4.15 -27.36
N LEU A 372 -10.85 5.28 -26.78
CA LEU A 372 -11.41 6.59 -27.11
C LEU A 372 -10.95 7.04 -28.51
N VAL A 373 -11.88 7.54 -29.29
CA VAL A 373 -11.59 8.29 -30.51
C VAL A 373 -11.84 9.77 -30.23
N VAL A 374 -10.78 10.59 -30.31
CA VAL A 374 -10.85 12.03 -30.00
C VAL A 374 -10.54 12.85 -31.24
N GLU A 375 -11.50 13.67 -31.63
CA GLU A 375 -11.39 14.63 -32.73
C GLU A 375 -11.40 16.03 -32.13
N THR A 376 -10.32 16.78 -32.31
CA THR A 376 -10.20 18.14 -31.78
C THR A 376 -9.23 18.97 -32.62
N ALA A 377 -9.49 20.27 -32.68
CA ALA A 377 -8.59 21.26 -33.23
C ALA A 377 -8.78 22.59 -32.49
N ARG A 378 -7.74 23.43 -32.47
CA ARG A 378 -7.83 24.75 -31.83
C ARG A 378 -8.98 25.58 -32.41
N GLY A 379 -9.91 26.03 -31.56
CA GLY A 379 -11.08 26.81 -31.91
C GLY A 379 -12.24 26.02 -32.54
N ALA A 380 -12.12 24.69 -32.64
CA ALA A 380 -13.16 23.84 -33.27
C ALA A 380 -13.94 22.98 -32.25
N GLY A 381 -13.60 23.09 -30.96
CA GLY A 381 -14.16 22.22 -29.92
C GLY A 381 -13.54 20.83 -29.89
N THR A 382 -14.16 19.92 -29.14
CA THR A 382 -13.74 18.55 -29.02
C THR A 382 -14.91 17.60 -29.17
N LYS A 383 -14.71 16.51 -29.91
CA LYS A 383 -15.60 15.37 -30.00
C LYS A 383 -14.87 14.11 -29.51
N ILE A 384 -15.44 13.45 -28.53
CA ILE A 384 -14.94 12.18 -27.99
C ILE A 384 -15.99 11.12 -28.32
N SER A 385 -15.57 10.07 -29.01
CA SER A 385 -16.42 8.95 -29.41
C SER A 385 -15.94 7.65 -28.77
N VAL A 386 -16.90 6.84 -28.35
CA VAL A 386 -16.72 5.51 -27.76
C VAL A 386 -17.65 4.53 -28.46
N HIS A 387 -17.13 3.40 -28.85
CA HIS A 387 -17.91 2.26 -29.34
C HIS A 387 -17.88 1.15 -28.30
N LEU A 388 -19.01 0.64 -27.88
CA LEU A 388 -19.10 -0.40 -26.86
C LEU A 388 -19.92 -1.58 -27.36
N PRO A 389 -19.45 -2.83 -27.24
CA PRO A 389 -20.26 -3.98 -27.61
C PRO A 389 -21.46 -4.08 -26.68
N LYS A 390 -22.67 -4.24 -27.23
CA LYS A 390 -23.90 -4.39 -26.45
C LYS A 390 -23.92 -5.66 -25.61
N TYR A 391 -23.16 -6.66 -26.01
CA TYR A 391 -23.01 -7.92 -25.30
C TYR A 391 -21.55 -8.36 -25.30
N ARG A 392 -21.03 -8.67 -24.10
CA ARG A 392 -19.73 -9.30 -23.91
C ARG A 392 -19.82 -10.34 -22.79
N PRO A 393 -19.33 -11.58 -22.98
CA PRO A 393 -19.25 -12.56 -21.91
C PRO A 393 -18.42 -12.03 -20.75
N GLY A 394 -18.94 -12.14 -19.50
CA GLY A 394 -18.27 -11.67 -18.29
C GLY A 394 -18.52 -10.19 -17.94
N VAL A 395 -19.22 -9.44 -18.81
CA VAL A 395 -19.70 -8.07 -18.55
C VAL A 395 -21.20 -8.13 -18.25
N SER A 396 -21.56 -7.92 -17.00
CA SER A 396 -22.97 -7.86 -16.54
C SER A 396 -23.11 -6.85 -15.40
N VAL A 397 -24.28 -6.25 -15.30
CA VAL A 397 -24.66 -5.29 -14.23
C VAL A 397 -25.33 -6.03 -13.08
#